data_4b05e2c8110122008c5aad533fac8e59
#
_entry.id   4b05e2c8110122008c5aad533fac8e59
#
_cell.length_a   1.000
_cell.length_b   1.000
_cell.length_c   1.000
_cell.angle_alpha   90.00
_cell.angle_beta   90.00
_cell.angle_gamma   90.00
#
_symmetry.space_group_name_H-M   'P 1'
#
loop_
_entity.id
_entity.type
_entity.pdbx_description
1 polymer ?
#
loop_
_entity_poly.entity_id
_entity_poly.type
_entity_poly.pdbx_seq_one_letter_code
_entity_poly.pdbx_strand_id
1 'polypeptide(L)'
;MNRENVMRAALSDLEAQRANNMEVERKRRMEACAKSPEIARLLDVRQKLFYSSMRNAFSSPEKAKQISNAMKLEMENINKNLRIILQKNGLPEDYLQPVYRCPLCKDTGYVGEPVHEPCVCLKRAVLNKLYQNEGLQGLEYQNFKTFDESIFPDTPIEGKKLSQRAYIQRYRAFCEEYANSFKPGEGKGLLLCGRSGLGKTFLMNCVAQRVLELGYSVVVISAYKLVELMRSYQFDGRGAEQVQDILTCDLLAIDDLG
;
A
#
# COMPACT_ATOMS: atom_id res chain seq x y z
N MET A 1 -16.92 14.94 -6.10
CA MET A 1 -15.62 15.70 -6.06
C MET A 1 -14.92 15.40 -7.36
N ASN A 2 -14.35 16.40 -8.08
CA ASN A 2 -13.71 16.14 -9.37
C ASN A 2 -12.48 15.23 -9.15
N ARG A 3 -12.31 14.18 -9.98
CA ARG A 3 -11.19 13.20 -9.93
C ARG A 3 -9.82 13.90 -9.94
N GLU A 4 -9.68 14.99 -10.67
CA GLU A 4 -8.46 15.78 -10.68
C GLU A 4 -8.10 16.37 -9.31
N ASN A 5 -9.10 16.85 -8.57
CA ASN A 5 -8.91 17.35 -7.20
C ASN A 5 -8.55 16.21 -6.24
N VAL A 6 -9.13 15.03 -6.43
CA VAL A 6 -8.81 13.82 -5.65
C VAL A 6 -7.38 13.36 -5.93
N MET A 7 -6.98 13.33 -7.19
CA MET A 7 -5.61 12.99 -7.59
C MET A 7 -4.61 13.96 -6.97
N ARG A 8 -4.89 15.26 -7.05
CA ARG A 8 -4.03 16.30 -6.44
C ARG A 8 -3.94 16.13 -4.91
N ALA A 9 -5.06 15.85 -4.25
CA ALA A 9 -5.05 15.58 -2.81
C ALA A 9 -4.27 14.30 -2.45
N ALA A 10 -4.38 13.24 -3.25
CA ALA A 10 -3.62 12.01 -3.02
C ALA A 10 -2.11 12.20 -3.22
N LEU A 11 -1.71 13.00 -4.21
CA LEU A 11 -0.31 13.37 -4.43
C LEU A 11 0.24 14.23 -3.29
N SER A 12 -0.55 15.21 -2.83
CA SER A 12 -0.19 16.03 -1.67
C SER A 12 0.04 15.20 -0.40
N ASP A 13 -0.77 14.16 -0.17
CA ASP A 13 -0.55 13.25 0.96
C ASP A 13 0.74 12.45 0.82
N LEU A 14 1.09 12.01 -0.40
CA LEU A 14 2.37 11.34 -0.66
C LEU A 14 3.57 12.28 -0.47
N GLU A 15 3.45 13.55 -0.87
CA GLU A 15 4.47 14.57 -0.64
C GLU A 15 4.67 14.83 0.86
N ALA A 16 3.58 14.97 1.61
CA ALA A 16 3.64 15.11 3.07
C ALA A 16 4.29 13.89 3.73
N GLN A 17 3.96 12.68 3.25
CA GLN A 17 4.59 11.44 3.73
C GLN A 17 6.10 11.41 3.44
N ARG A 18 6.53 11.83 2.25
CA ARG A 18 7.96 11.94 1.90
C ARG A 18 8.67 12.93 2.81
N ALA A 19 8.08 14.10 3.05
CA ALA A 19 8.65 15.10 3.95
C ALA A 19 8.83 14.55 5.38
N ASN A 20 7.83 13.81 5.88
CA ASN A 20 7.92 13.14 7.18
C ASN A 20 9.01 12.07 7.22
N ASN A 21 9.12 11.25 6.16
CA ASN A 21 10.16 10.23 6.05
C ASN A 21 11.57 10.86 6.03
N MET A 22 11.75 11.94 5.29
CA MET A 22 13.02 12.70 5.28
C MET A 22 13.37 13.27 6.67
N GLU A 23 12.38 13.73 7.43
CA GLU A 23 12.61 14.20 8.81
C GLU A 23 13.00 13.04 9.74
N VAL A 24 12.38 11.87 9.59
CA VAL A 24 12.79 10.64 10.32
C VAL A 24 14.23 10.26 9.97
N GLU A 25 14.59 10.26 8.69
CA GLU A 25 15.96 9.99 8.24
C GLU A 25 16.96 10.99 8.80
N ARG A 26 16.60 12.26 8.80
CA ARG A 26 17.43 13.33 9.39
C ARG A 26 17.66 13.09 10.89
N LYS A 27 16.62 12.77 11.65
CA LYS A 27 16.73 12.45 13.08
C LYS A 27 17.60 11.23 13.33
N ARG A 28 17.41 10.15 12.58
CA ARG A 28 18.23 8.92 12.66
C ARG A 28 19.70 9.21 12.35
N ARG A 29 19.96 10.04 11.34
CA ARG A 29 21.33 10.45 10.99
C ARG A 29 21.97 11.24 12.13
N MET A 30 21.25 12.19 12.72
CA MET A 30 21.76 12.99 13.85
C MET A 30 22.06 12.10 15.06
N GLU A 31 21.16 11.18 15.41
CA GLU A 31 21.35 10.23 16.51
C GLU A 31 22.57 9.33 16.27
N ALA A 32 22.70 8.75 15.08
CA ALA A 32 23.84 7.90 14.75
C ALA A 32 25.18 8.66 14.81
N CYS A 33 25.22 9.89 14.29
CA CYS A 33 26.41 10.73 14.36
C CYS A 33 26.76 11.15 15.80
N ALA A 34 25.76 11.35 16.66
CA ALA A 34 26.00 11.67 18.07
C ALA A 34 26.58 10.46 18.84
N LYS A 35 26.18 9.23 18.47
CA LYS A 35 26.71 7.99 19.06
C LYS A 35 28.17 7.70 18.66
N SER A 36 28.55 8.04 17.43
CA SER A 36 29.90 7.79 16.93
C SER A 36 30.35 8.84 15.89
N PRO A 37 31.45 9.58 16.19
CA PRO A 37 32.04 10.51 15.23
C PRO A 37 32.55 9.83 13.94
N GLU A 38 32.85 8.54 14.01
CA GLU A 38 33.29 7.75 12.85
C GLU A 38 32.16 7.59 11.82
N ILE A 39 30.91 7.44 12.27
CA ILE A 39 29.73 7.45 11.39
C ILE A 39 29.64 8.76 10.63
N ALA A 40 29.81 9.89 11.32
CA ALA A 40 29.78 11.22 10.70
C ALA A 40 30.87 11.36 9.61
N ARG A 41 32.09 10.89 9.89
CA ARG A 41 33.19 10.89 8.92
C ARG A 41 32.90 10.04 7.69
N LEU A 42 32.39 8.83 7.87
CA LEU A 42 32.04 7.94 6.75
C LEU A 42 30.90 8.49 5.89
N LEU A 43 29.91 9.13 6.51
CA LEU A 43 28.83 9.81 5.78
C LEU A 43 29.34 11.00 4.98
N ASP A 44 30.28 11.77 5.49
CA ASP A 44 30.93 12.88 4.76
C ASP A 44 31.77 12.34 3.58
N VAL A 45 32.58 11.30 3.80
CA VAL A 45 33.33 10.63 2.72
C VAL A 45 32.40 10.10 1.64
N ARG A 46 31.30 9.45 2.02
CA ARG A 46 30.29 8.94 1.09
C ARG A 46 29.69 10.06 0.24
N GLN A 47 29.37 11.19 0.86
CA GLN A 47 28.79 12.35 0.17
C GLN A 47 29.80 12.99 -0.80
N LYS A 48 31.06 13.18 -0.36
CA LYS A 48 32.15 13.71 -1.22
C LYS A 48 32.43 12.80 -2.42
N LEU A 49 32.48 11.50 -2.20
CA LEU A 49 32.65 10.50 -3.27
C LEU A 49 31.54 10.62 -4.31
N PHE A 50 30.29 10.73 -3.89
CA PHE A 50 29.16 10.87 -4.79
C PHE A 50 29.29 12.13 -5.67
N TYR A 51 29.53 13.30 -5.08
CA TYR A 51 29.64 14.55 -5.81
C TYR A 51 30.87 14.60 -6.74
N SER A 52 32.03 14.09 -6.28
CA SER A 52 33.22 14.05 -7.12
C SER A 52 33.05 13.12 -8.32
N SER A 53 32.44 11.95 -8.11
CA SER A 53 32.18 10.98 -9.18
C SER A 53 31.18 11.52 -10.21
N MET A 54 30.12 12.19 -9.76
CA MET A 54 29.18 12.88 -10.67
C MET A 54 29.90 13.93 -11.50
N ARG A 55 30.69 14.82 -10.87
CA ARG A 55 31.42 15.87 -11.57
C ARG A 55 32.35 15.27 -12.63
N ASN A 56 33.09 14.22 -12.26
CA ASN A 56 34.02 13.55 -13.17
C ASN A 56 33.30 12.84 -14.34
N ALA A 57 32.14 12.24 -14.09
CA ALA A 57 31.33 11.63 -15.15
C ALA A 57 30.81 12.65 -16.16
N PHE A 58 30.38 13.81 -15.70
CA PHE A 58 29.96 14.92 -16.57
C PHE A 58 31.15 15.52 -17.39
N SER A 59 32.34 15.60 -16.77
CA SER A 59 33.52 16.15 -17.41
C SER A 59 34.16 15.19 -18.43
N SER A 60 33.92 13.89 -18.33
CA SER A 60 34.49 12.85 -19.18
C SER A 60 33.47 11.77 -19.51
N PRO A 61 32.53 12.02 -20.45
CA PRO A 61 31.46 11.08 -20.79
C PRO A 61 31.96 9.70 -21.24
N GLU A 62 33.09 9.69 -21.95
CA GLU A 62 33.73 8.45 -22.44
C GLU A 62 34.15 7.50 -21.29
N LYS A 63 34.50 8.05 -20.13
CA LYS A 63 34.91 7.31 -18.94
C LYS A 63 33.77 7.13 -17.90
N ALA A 64 32.59 7.64 -18.19
CA ALA A 64 31.47 7.67 -17.24
C ALA A 64 31.15 6.27 -16.69
N LYS A 65 31.18 5.22 -17.52
CA LYS A 65 30.93 3.84 -17.10
C LYS A 65 32.01 3.30 -16.13
N GLN A 66 33.27 3.63 -16.37
CA GLN A 66 34.38 3.22 -15.50
C GLN A 66 34.31 3.94 -14.16
N ILE A 67 34.07 5.26 -14.18
CA ILE A 67 33.87 6.09 -12.99
C ILE A 67 32.68 5.59 -12.16
N SER A 68 31.56 5.25 -12.82
CA SER A 68 30.39 4.68 -12.15
C SER A 68 30.67 3.34 -11.45
N ASN A 69 31.45 2.45 -12.10
CA ASN A 69 31.80 1.17 -11.52
C ASN A 69 32.77 1.31 -10.32
N ALA A 70 33.77 2.18 -10.44
CA ALA A 70 34.68 2.47 -9.33
C ALA A 70 33.91 3.07 -8.13
N MET A 71 33.02 4.04 -8.38
CA MET A 71 32.15 4.63 -7.36
C MET A 71 31.30 3.59 -6.65
N LYS A 72 30.69 2.64 -7.39
CA LYS A 72 29.88 1.57 -6.79
C LYS A 72 30.69 0.73 -5.81
N LEU A 73 31.89 0.32 -6.19
CA LEU A 73 32.76 -0.51 -5.33
C LEU A 73 33.14 0.25 -4.03
N GLU A 74 33.54 1.50 -4.15
CA GLU A 74 33.89 2.32 -2.97
C GLU A 74 32.66 2.59 -2.07
N MET A 75 31.48 2.86 -2.67
CA MET A 75 30.23 3.00 -1.93
C MET A 75 29.84 1.73 -1.18
N GLU A 76 30.02 0.56 -1.78
CA GLU A 76 29.77 -0.73 -1.14
C GLU A 76 30.68 -0.90 0.09
N ASN A 77 31.97 -0.58 -0.03
CA ASN A 77 32.93 -0.64 1.08
C ASN A 77 32.55 0.32 2.22
N ILE A 78 32.20 1.54 1.89
CA ILE A 78 31.74 2.53 2.90
C ILE A 78 30.47 2.04 3.58
N ASN A 79 29.49 1.53 2.83
CA ASN A 79 28.25 1.01 3.38
C ASN A 79 28.48 -0.22 4.28
N LYS A 80 29.42 -1.10 3.92
CA LYS A 80 29.81 -2.25 4.75
C LYS A 80 30.40 -1.80 6.08
N ASN A 81 31.31 -0.82 6.05
CA ASN A 81 31.89 -0.26 7.26
C ASN A 81 30.85 0.44 8.14
N LEU A 82 29.92 1.21 7.52
CA LEU A 82 28.81 1.84 8.24
C LEU A 82 27.94 0.81 8.98
N ARG A 83 27.59 -0.31 8.35
CA ARG A 83 26.80 -1.39 9.00
C ARG A 83 27.52 -1.92 10.24
N ILE A 84 28.82 -2.22 10.13
CA ILE A 84 29.64 -2.74 11.25
C ILE A 84 29.66 -1.73 12.41
N ILE A 85 29.82 -0.44 12.10
CA ILE A 85 29.91 0.60 13.15
C ILE A 85 28.54 0.84 13.78
N LEU A 86 27.45 0.81 12.98
CA LEU A 86 26.10 0.91 13.50
C LEU A 86 25.80 -0.21 14.52
N GLN A 87 26.11 -1.47 14.18
CA GLN A 87 25.95 -2.59 15.09
C GLN A 87 26.78 -2.44 16.37
N LYS A 88 28.04 -2.02 16.26
CA LYS A 88 28.91 -1.79 17.43
C LYS A 88 28.35 -0.72 18.39
N ASN A 89 27.55 0.21 17.86
CA ASN A 89 26.90 1.27 18.63
C ASN A 89 25.45 0.95 19.02
N GLY A 90 25.02 -0.32 18.87
CA GLY A 90 23.67 -0.77 19.25
C GLY A 90 22.56 -0.23 18.35
N LEU A 91 22.88 0.08 17.09
CA LEU A 91 21.92 0.50 16.07
C LEU A 91 21.72 -0.60 15.02
N PRO A 92 20.50 -0.75 14.44
CA PRO A 92 20.28 -1.68 13.34
C PRO A 92 21.18 -1.39 12.13
N GLU A 93 21.53 -2.42 11.36
CA GLU A 93 22.37 -2.28 10.15
C GLU A 93 21.75 -1.36 9.08
N ASP A 94 20.44 -1.34 9.02
CA ASP A 94 19.65 -0.57 8.07
C ASP A 94 19.20 0.79 8.60
N TYR A 95 19.69 1.19 9.80
CA TYR A 95 19.23 2.39 10.49
C TYR A 95 19.34 3.68 9.68
N LEU A 96 20.35 3.76 8.79
CA LEU A 96 20.61 4.89 7.89
C LEU A 96 20.10 4.67 6.46
N GLN A 97 19.32 3.60 6.23
CA GLN A 97 18.68 3.39 4.93
C GLN A 97 17.48 4.33 4.77
N PRO A 98 17.16 4.71 3.52
CA PRO A 98 15.97 5.50 3.24
C PRO A 98 14.70 4.81 3.71
N VAL A 99 13.76 5.60 4.25
CA VAL A 99 12.47 5.12 4.74
C VAL A 99 11.40 5.39 3.68
N TYR A 100 10.74 4.34 3.20
CA TYR A 100 9.64 4.46 2.24
C TYR A 100 8.41 3.72 2.74
N ARG A 101 7.23 4.31 2.55
CA ARG A 101 5.95 3.63 2.75
C ARG A 101 5.66 2.70 1.58
N CYS A 102 5.95 3.13 0.36
CA CYS A 102 5.84 2.32 -0.84
C CYS A 102 7.23 2.02 -1.42
N PRO A 103 7.72 0.76 -1.36
CA PRO A 103 9.03 0.41 -1.88
C PRO A 103 9.10 0.46 -3.41
N LEU A 104 7.96 0.33 -4.12
CA LEU A 104 7.90 0.31 -5.57
C LEU A 104 8.20 1.69 -6.17
N CYS A 105 7.48 2.72 -5.74
CA CYS A 105 7.66 4.08 -6.26
C CYS A 105 8.49 4.97 -5.32
N LYS A 106 8.93 4.48 -4.17
CA LYS A 106 9.65 5.27 -3.16
C LYS A 106 8.89 6.56 -2.79
N ASP A 107 7.57 6.41 -2.62
CA ASP A 107 6.60 7.45 -2.28
C ASP A 107 6.48 8.58 -3.32
N THR A 108 6.93 8.38 -4.56
CA THR A 108 6.73 9.35 -5.66
C THR A 108 5.33 9.28 -6.27
N GLY A 109 4.62 8.17 -6.09
CA GLY A 109 3.33 7.91 -6.72
C GLY A 109 3.41 7.40 -8.15
N TYR A 110 4.60 7.35 -8.76
CA TYR A 110 4.80 6.93 -10.15
C TYR A 110 5.91 5.89 -10.29
N VAL A 111 5.79 5.03 -11.29
CA VAL A 111 6.76 3.97 -11.65
C VAL A 111 6.98 3.96 -13.16
N GLY A 112 8.09 3.37 -13.60
CA GLY A 112 8.42 3.21 -15.03
C GLY A 112 9.32 4.31 -15.59
N GLU A 113 10.13 3.94 -16.57
CA GLU A 113 10.97 4.81 -17.41
C GLU A 113 10.95 4.28 -18.84
N PRO A 114 10.82 5.13 -19.88
CA PRO A 114 10.72 6.60 -19.87
C PRO A 114 9.31 7.14 -19.61
N VAL A 115 8.29 6.27 -19.59
CA VAL A 115 6.90 6.64 -19.34
C VAL A 115 6.56 6.40 -17.87
N HIS A 116 6.15 7.46 -17.18
CA HIS A 116 5.75 7.37 -15.79
C HIS A 116 4.27 6.95 -15.67
N GLU A 117 4.03 5.75 -15.14
CA GLU A 117 2.68 5.26 -14.85
C GLU A 117 2.34 5.46 -13.37
N PRO A 118 1.06 5.74 -13.04
CA PRO A 118 0.63 5.82 -11.65
C PRO A 118 0.90 4.51 -10.91
N CYS A 119 1.63 4.58 -9.82
CA CYS A 119 1.90 3.44 -8.94
C CYS A 119 0.62 2.91 -8.31
N VAL A 120 0.59 1.63 -7.98
CA VAL A 120 -0.53 1.01 -7.27
C VAL A 120 -0.88 1.75 -5.97
N CYS A 121 0.12 2.27 -5.24
CA CYS A 121 -0.14 3.07 -4.03
C CYS A 121 -0.91 4.36 -4.32
N LEU A 122 -0.62 5.05 -5.44
CA LEU A 122 -1.34 6.26 -5.84
C LEU A 122 -2.75 5.90 -6.34
N LYS A 123 -2.89 4.87 -7.18
CA LYS A 123 -4.21 4.39 -7.63
C LYS A 123 -5.10 4.07 -6.43
N ARG A 124 -4.57 3.35 -5.43
CA ARG A 124 -5.27 3.03 -4.18
C ARG A 124 -5.66 4.28 -3.39
N ALA A 125 -4.74 5.24 -3.22
CA ALA A 125 -5.03 6.47 -2.49
C ALA A 125 -6.14 7.28 -3.16
N VAL A 126 -6.15 7.35 -4.49
CA VAL A 126 -7.20 8.02 -5.28
C VAL A 126 -8.54 7.30 -5.11
N LEU A 127 -8.59 5.98 -5.28
CA LEU A 127 -9.81 5.20 -5.11
C LEU A 127 -10.37 5.33 -3.69
N ASN A 128 -9.51 5.20 -2.67
CA ASN A 128 -9.93 5.39 -1.28
C ASN A 128 -10.57 6.78 -1.07
N LYS A 129 -9.97 7.84 -1.61
CA LYS A 129 -10.53 9.20 -1.49
C LYS A 129 -11.83 9.39 -2.28
N LEU A 130 -11.96 8.79 -3.45
CA LEU A 130 -13.20 8.84 -4.25
C LEU A 130 -14.37 8.16 -3.54
N TYR A 131 -14.11 7.02 -2.89
CA TYR A 131 -15.14 6.19 -2.28
C TYR A 131 -15.25 6.34 -0.75
N GLN A 132 -14.37 7.09 -0.09
CA GLN A 132 -14.44 7.36 1.36
C GLN A 132 -15.77 7.97 1.81
N ASN A 133 -16.44 8.73 0.93
CA ASN A 133 -17.74 9.33 1.23
C ASN A 133 -18.92 8.37 1.02
N GLU A 134 -18.70 7.15 0.52
CA GLU A 134 -19.77 6.29 0.00
C GLU A 134 -19.87 4.88 0.62
N GLY A 135 -19.25 4.64 1.77
CA GLY A 135 -19.38 3.37 2.46
C GLY A 135 -18.05 2.73 2.88
N LEU A 136 -16.91 3.27 2.50
CA LEU A 136 -15.58 2.83 2.95
C LEU A 136 -15.15 3.46 4.30
N GLN A 137 -15.98 4.29 4.90
CA GLN A 137 -15.73 4.80 6.26
C GLN A 137 -15.69 3.59 7.21
N GLY A 138 -14.52 3.35 7.77
CA GLY A 138 -14.32 2.26 8.73
C GLY A 138 -13.69 0.99 8.17
N LEU A 139 -13.37 0.88 6.88
CA LEU A 139 -12.60 -0.27 6.35
C LEU A 139 -11.28 -0.49 7.09
N GLU A 140 -10.63 0.56 7.52
CA GLU A 140 -9.40 0.47 8.33
C GLU A 140 -9.63 -0.25 9.68
N TYR A 141 -10.86 -0.21 10.21
CA TYR A 141 -11.28 -0.89 11.42
C TYR A 141 -11.93 -2.27 11.16
N GLN A 142 -12.27 -2.58 9.91
CA GLN A 142 -12.90 -3.84 9.51
C GLN A 142 -11.91 -4.71 8.74
N ASN A 143 -11.06 -5.39 9.49
CA ASN A 143 -10.03 -6.28 8.97
C ASN A 143 -10.03 -7.61 9.73
N PHE A 144 -9.32 -8.62 9.22
CA PHE A 144 -9.28 -9.95 9.84
C PHE A 144 -8.72 -9.95 11.28
N LYS A 145 -7.92 -8.94 11.68
CA LYS A 145 -7.38 -8.83 13.04
C LYS A 145 -8.40 -8.28 14.04
N THR A 146 -9.32 -7.44 13.55
CA THR A 146 -10.37 -6.82 14.38
C THR A 146 -11.68 -7.59 14.35
N PHE A 147 -11.75 -8.69 13.57
CA PHE A 147 -12.92 -9.55 13.52
C PHE A 147 -13.09 -10.30 14.83
N ASP A 148 -14.10 -9.94 15.61
CA ASP A 148 -14.39 -10.54 16.90
C ASP A 148 -15.34 -11.73 16.73
N GLU A 149 -14.80 -12.94 16.89
CA GLU A 149 -15.55 -14.18 16.80
C GLU A 149 -16.37 -14.45 18.09
N SER A 150 -16.03 -13.79 19.19
CA SER A 150 -16.67 -14.03 20.51
C SER A 150 -18.12 -13.57 20.58
N ILE A 151 -18.51 -12.64 19.68
CA ILE A 151 -19.92 -12.17 19.56
C ILE A 151 -20.87 -13.26 19.06
N PHE A 152 -20.34 -14.35 18.46
CA PHE A 152 -21.17 -15.44 17.98
C PHE A 152 -21.32 -16.52 19.07
N PRO A 153 -22.55 -17.03 19.32
CA PRO A 153 -22.79 -18.08 20.31
C PRO A 153 -21.97 -19.35 20.00
N ASP A 154 -21.42 -19.94 21.05
CA ASP A 154 -20.68 -21.21 20.99
C ASP A 154 -21.55 -22.44 21.32
N THR A 155 -22.85 -22.26 21.28
CA THR A 155 -23.81 -23.35 21.42
C THR A 155 -24.10 -23.99 20.05
N PRO A 156 -24.20 -25.31 19.96
CA PRO A 156 -24.58 -25.99 18.73
C PRO A 156 -25.92 -25.47 18.19
N ILE A 157 -26.03 -25.33 16.89
CA ILE A 157 -27.28 -24.93 16.24
C ILE A 157 -28.16 -26.20 16.16
N GLU A 158 -29.43 -26.05 16.44
CA GLU A 158 -30.40 -27.16 16.36
C GLU A 158 -30.33 -27.82 14.94
N GLY A 159 -30.18 -29.15 14.96
CA GLY A 159 -30.02 -29.92 13.70
C GLY A 159 -28.66 -29.79 13.00
N LYS A 160 -27.66 -29.12 13.58
CA LYS A 160 -26.31 -28.99 13.02
C LYS A 160 -25.23 -29.46 14.00
N LYS A 161 -24.09 -29.92 13.44
CA LYS A 161 -22.97 -30.43 14.25
C LYS A 161 -22.07 -29.35 14.87
N LEU A 162 -22.17 -28.12 14.41
CA LEU A 162 -21.27 -27.03 14.77
C LEU A 162 -22.04 -25.85 15.38
N SER A 163 -21.39 -25.10 16.27
CA SER A 163 -21.87 -23.83 16.79
C SER A 163 -21.80 -22.71 15.74
N GLN A 164 -22.51 -21.59 15.97
CA GLN A 164 -22.41 -20.43 15.10
C GLN A 164 -20.96 -19.90 15.06
N ARG A 165 -20.26 -19.87 16.19
CA ARG A 165 -18.86 -19.48 16.29
C ARG A 165 -17.97 -20.36 15.43
N ALA A 166 -18.14 -21.68 15.49
CA ALA A 166 -17.36 -22.61 14.67
C ALA A 166 -17.61 -22.45 13.16
N TYR A 167 -18.85 -22.10 12.76
CA TYR A 167 -19.14 -21.80 11.37
C TYR A 167 -18.49 -20.51 10.91
N ILE A 168 -18.60 -19.40 11.71
CA ILE A 168 -18.02 -18.11 11.30
C ILE A 168 -16.49 -18.16 11.26
N GLN A 169 -15.85 -18.94 12.13
CA GLN A 169 -14.40 -19.19 12.08
C GLN A 169 -13.99 -19.81 10.74
N ARG A 170 -14.74 -20.80 10.26
CA ARG A 170 -14.48 -21.41 8.95
C ARG A 170 -14.68 -20.44 7.80
N TYR A 171 -15.75 -19.63 7.85
CA TYR A 171 -16.01 -18.63 6.81
C TYR A 171 -14.94 -17.51 6.83
N ARG A 172 -14.54 -17.08 8.01
CA ARG A 172 -13.42 -16.14 8.18
C ARG A 172 -12.14 -16.69 7.56
N ALA A 173 -11.75 -17.93 7.93
CA ALA A 173 -10.55 -18.57 7.39
C ALA A 173 -10.61 -18.69 5.84
N PHE A 174 -11.76 -19.07 5.30
CA PHE A 174 -11.96 -19.15 3.85
C PHE A 174 -11.84 -17.78 3.17
N CYS A 175 -12.44 -16.73 3.74
CA CYS A 175 -12.31 -15.36 3.23
C CYS A 175 -10.87 -14.85 3.30
N GLU A 176 -10.15 -15.19 4.37
CA GLU A 176 -8.74 -14.79 4.55
C GLU A 176 -7.83 -15.52 3.55
N GLU A 177 -8.05 -16.80 3.31
CA GLU A 177 -7.35 -17.58 2.29
C GLU A 177 -7.64 -17.04 0.88
N TYR A 178 -8.90 -16.76 0.55
CA TYR A 178 -9.29 -16.12 -0.70
C TYR A 178 -8.55 -14.79 -0.91
N ALA A 179 -8.56 -13.92 0.10
CA ALA A 179 -7.92 -12.62 0.00
C ALA A 179 -6.38 -12.73 -0.13
N ASN A 180 -5.74 -13.65 0.61
CA ASN A 180 -4.29 -13.86 0.55
C ASN A 180 -3.83 -14.48 -0.79
N SER A 181 -4.66 -15.30 -1.41
CA SER A 181 -4.39 -15.93 -2.71
C SER A 181 -4.94 -15.16 -3.91
N PHE A 182 -5.48 -13.95 -3.67
CA PHE A 182 -6.15 -13.16 -4.70
C PHE A 182 -5.21 -12.81 -5.85
N LYS A 183 -5.68 -13.07 -7.07
CA LYS A 183 -5.03 -12.66 -8.33
C LYS A 183 -6.08 -12.15 -9.30
N PRO A 184 -5.90 -10.94 -9.84
CA PRO A 184 -6.82 -10.40 -10.85
C PRO A 184 -6.91 -11.32 -12.07
N GLY A 185 -8.12 -11.46 -12.60
CA GLY A 185 -8.34 -12.20 -13.84
C GLY A 185 -8.41 -13.74 -13.74
N GLU A 186 -8.21 -14.34 -12.56
CA GLU A 186 -8.36 -15.80 -12.38
C GLU A 186 -9.83 -16.27 -12.36
N GLY A 187 -10.80 -15.37 -12.50
CA GLY A 187 -12.22 -15.68 -12.64
C GLY A 187 -12.90 -16.26 -11.40
N LYS A 188 -12.25 -16.21 -10.24
CA LYS A 188 -12.81 -16.69 -8.97
C LYS A 188 -13.54 -15.55 -8.26
N GLY A 189 -14.86 -15.67 -8.09
CA GLY A 189 -15.67 -14.77 -7.27
C GLY A 189 -15.98 -15.36 -5.91
N LEU A 190 -16.26 -14.49 -4.91
CA LEU A 190 -16.74 -14.87 -3.59
C LEU A 190 -18.15 -14.35 -3.40
N LEU A 191 -19.10 -15.23 -3.05
CA LEU A 191 -20.48 -14.87 -2.72
C LEU A 191 -20.76 -15.20 -1.24
N LEU A 192 -21.09 -14.17 -0.46
CA LEU A 192 -21.46 -14.31 0.95
C LEU A 192 -22.99 -14.25 1.09
N CYS A 193 -23.63 -15.38 1.39
CA CYS A 193 -25.06 -15.50 1.57
C CYS A 193 -25.42 -15.79 3.04
N GLY A 194 -26.57 -15.26 3.49
CA GLY A 194 -27.10 -15.53 4.83
C GLY A 194 -27.98 -14.40 5.35
N ARG A 195 -28.63 -14.60 6.49
CA ARG A 195 -29.50 -13.61 7.13
C ARG A 195 -28.73 -12.33 7.49
N SER A 196 -29.45 -11.21 7.64
CA SER A 196 -28.87 -9.96 8.11
C SER A 196 -28.25 -10.14 9.51
N GLY A 197 -27.20 -9.35 9.83
CA GLY A 197 -26.53 -9.40 11.12
C GLY A 197 -25.51 -10.52 11.31
N LEU A 198 -25.24 -11.36 10.29
CA LEU A 198 -24.26 -12.46 10.38
C LEU A 198 -22.82 -12.08 10.00
N GLY A 199 -22.50 -10.81 9.90
CA GLY A 199 -21.13 -10.35 9.64
C GLY A 199 -20.67 -10.40 8.15
N LYS A 200 -21.60 -10.59 7.18
CA LYS A 200 -21.27 -10.65 5.74
C LYS A 200 -20.51 -9.41 5.25
N THR A 201 -21.06 -8.22 5.51
CA THR A 201 -20.44 -6.94 5.14
C THR A 201 -19.09 -6.78 5.82
N PHE A 202 -18.96 -7.18 7.08
CA PHE A 202 -17.66 -7.14 7.78
C PHE A 202 -16.62 -8.06 7.10
N LEU A 203 -16.99 -9.31 6.78
CA LEU A 203 -16.08 -10.23 6.08
C LEU A 203 -15.73 -9.75 4.68
N MET A 204 -16.71 -9.20 3.94
CA MET A 204 -16.45 -8.56 2.64
C MET A 204 -15.44 -7.42 2.76
N ASN A 205 -15.60 -6.57 3.77
CA ASN A 205 -14.68 -5.47 4.04
C ASN A 205 -13.29 -5.97 4.49
N CYS A 206 -13.19 -7.06 5.26
CA CYS A 206 -11.91 -7.71 5.57
C CYS A 206 -11.19 -8.17 4.28
N VAL A 207 -11.92 -8.80 3.35
CA VAL A 207 -11.37 -9.22 2.05
C VAL A 207 -10.91 -8.00 1.26
N ALA A 208 -11.76 -6.98 1.13
CA ALA A 208 -11.45 -5.74 0.42
C ALA A 208 -10.19 -5.07 0.99
N GLN A 209 -10.11 -4.93 2.31
CA GLN A 209 -8.95 -4.34 3.01
C GLN A 209 -7.68 -5.16 2.75
N ARG A 210 -7.77 -6.49 2.85
CA ARG A 210 -6.60 -7.35 2.62
C ARG A 210 -6.09 -7.30 1.18
N VAL A 211 -7.00 -7.28 0.20
CA VAL A 211 -6.66 -7.14 -1.23
C VAL A 211 -6.04 -5.75 -1.51
N LEU A 212 -6.54 -4.69 -0.86
CA LEU A 212 -5.90 -3.36 -0.88
C LEU A 212 -4.47 -3.38 -0.30
N GLU A 213 -4.26 -4.09 0.82
CA GLU A 213 -2.92 -4.23 1.44
C GLU A 213 -1.93 -4.95 0.52
N LEU A 214 -2.40 -5.93 -0.28
CA LEU A 214 -1.59 -6.63 -1.28
C LEU A 214 -1.24 -5.77 -2.50
N GLY A 215 -1.83 -4.57 -2.62
CA GLY A 215 -1.47 -3.62 -3.67
C GLY A 215 -2.46 -3.55 -4.82
N TYR A 216 -3.56 -4.28 -4.76
CA TYR A 216 -4.59 -4.27 -5.81
C TYR A 216 -5.57 -3.11 -5.64
N SER A 217 -6.20 -2.72 -6.74
CA SER A 217 -7.28 -1.73 -6.75
C SER A 217 -8.60 -2.38 -6.38
N VAL A 218 -9.33 -1.78 -5.43
CA VAL A 218 -10.62 -2.31 -4.95
C VAL A 218 -11.68 -1.22 -4.99
N VAL A 219 -12.85 -1.54 -5.52
CA VAL A 219 -14.05 -0.71 -5.42
C VAL A 219 -15.07 -1.46 -4.56
N VAL A 220 -15.59 -0.79 -3.53
CA VAL A 220 -16.68 -1.29 -2.69
C VAL A 220 -17.89 -0.38 -2.92
N ILE A 221 -19.00 -0.96 -3.31
CA ILE A 221 -20.23 -0.23 -3.66
C ILE A 221 -21.47 -1.05 -3.26
N SER A 222 -22.54 -0.39 -2.82
CA SER A 222 -23.81 -1.11 -2.65
C SER A 222 -24.47 -1.39 -4.00
N ALA A 223 -25.25 -2.48 -4.07
CA ALA A 223 -25.99 -2.83 -5.29
C ALA A 223 -26.91 -1.71 -5.76
N TYR A 224 -27.57 -1.01 -4.82
CA TYR A 224 -28.42 0.13 -5.12
C TYR A 224 -27.64 1.26 -5.84
N LYS A 225 -26.50 1.66 -5.28
CA LYS A 225 -25.67 2.72 -5.87
C LYS A 225 -25.06 2.31 -7.20
N LEU A 226 -24.68 1.05 -7.34
CA LEU A 226 -24.19 0.51 -8.61
C LEU A 226 -25.24 0.66 -9.71
N VAL A 227 -26.50 0.27 -9.43
CA VAL A 227 -27.61 0.39 -10.39
C VAL A 227 -27.90 1.84 -10.72
N GLU A 228 -27.91 2.74 -9.70
CA GLU A 228 -28.11 4.17 -9.90
C GLU A 228 -27.02 4.78 -10.79
N LEU A 229 -25.76 4.45 -10.53
CA LEU A 229 -24.61 4.88 -11.32
C LEU A 229 -24.70 4.42 -12.78
N MET A 230 -25.03 3.14 -12.99
CA MET A 230 -25.17 2.57 -14.34
C MET A 230 -26.32 3.23 -15.12
N ARG A 231 -27.45 3.54 -14.46
CA ARG A 231 -28.56 4.28 -15.06
C ARG A 231 -28.13 5.70 -15.45
N SER A 232 -27.51 6.43 -14.53
CA SER A 232 -27.04 7.81 -14.79
C SER A 232 -26.06 7.85 -15.94
N TYR A 233 -25.16 6.87 -16.01
CA TYR A 233 -24.22 6.75 -17.12
C TYR A 233 -24.93 6.48 -18.46
N GLN A 234 -25.89 5.56 -18.47
CA GLN A 234 -26.60 5.14 -19.68
C GLN A 234 -27.48 6.28 -20.25
N PHE A 235 -28.16 7.05 -19.40
CA PHE A 235 -29.13 8.06 -19.85
C PHE A 235 -28.52 9.48 -19.98
N ASP A 236 -27.61 9.85 -19.10
CA ASP A 236 -27.10 11.22 -18.99
C ASP A 236 -25.59 11.31 -19.27
N GLY A 237 -24.90 10.19 -19.47
CA GLY A 237 -23.42 10.17 -19.55
C GLY A 237 -22.72 10.55 -18.25
N ARG A 238 -23.47 10.74 -17.13
CA ARG A 238 -22.90 11.12 -15.85
C ARG A 238 -22.25 9.90 -15.17
N GLY A 239 -21.12 10.14 -14.49
CA GLY A 239 -20.43 9.06 -13.76
C GLY A 239 -19.56 8.18 -14.65
N ALA A 240 -19.19 8.60 -15.86
CA ALA A 240 -18.35 7.84 -16.76
C ALA A 240 -17.01 7.42 -16.12
N GLU A 241 -16.39 8.31 -15.32
CA GLU A 241 -15.14 8.00 -14.61
C GLU A 241 -15.35 6.91 -13.56
N GLN A 242 -16.44 6.96 -12.78
CA GLN A 242 -16.76 5.95 -11.77
C GLN A 242 -17.07 4.59 -12.42
N VAL A 243 -17.82 4.59 -13.53
CA VAL A 243 -18.06 3.36 -14.32
C VAL A 243 -16.75 2.79 -14.82
N GLN A 244 -15.84 3.62 -15.33
CA GLN A 244 -14.53 3.16 -15.78
C GLN A 244 -13.69 2.61 -14.61
N ASP A 245 -13.74 3.21 -13.42
CA ASP A 245 -13.07 2.68 -12.23
C ASP A 245 -13.60 1.29 -11.84
N ILE A 246 -14.94 1.10 -11.90
CA ILE A 246 -15.58 -0.21 -11.64
C ILE A 246 -15.14 -1.26 -12.67
N LEU A 247 -15.08 -0.89 -13.94
CA LEU A 247 -14.70 -1.80 -15.02
C LEU A 247 -13.21 -2.17 -15.01
N THR A 248 -12.37 -1.35 -14.39
CA THR A 248 -10.91 -1.52 -14.42
C THR A 248 -10.29 -1.85 -13.06
N CYS A 249 -11.08 -1.91 -11.98
CA CYS A 249 -10.57 -2.34 -10.68
C CYS A 249 -10.22 -3.84 -10.68
N ASP A 250 -9.26 -4.22 -9.83
CA ASP A 250 -8.86 -5.62 -9.67
C ASP A 250 -9.90 -6.43 -8.90
N LEU A 251 -10.57 -5.80 -7.92
CA LEU A 251 -11.66 -6.38 -7.15
C LEU A 251 -12.84 -5.42 -7.05
N LEU A 252 -14.00 -5.86 -7.50
CA LEU A 252 -15.28 -5.20 -7.24
C LEU A 252 -16.02 -5.95 -6.13
N ALA A 253 -16.26 -5.27 -5.00
CA ALA A 253 -17.07 -5.77 -3.89
C ALA A 253 -18.42 -5.08 -3.88
N ILE A 254 -19.50 -5.87 -4.04
CA ILE A 254 -20.87 -5.36 -4.08
C ILE A 254 -21.59 -5.81 -2.81
N ASP A 255 -22.06 -4.84 -2.01
CA ASP A 255 -22.84 -5.11 -0.81
C ASP A 255 -24.35 -4.99 -1.08
N ASP A 256 -25.15 -5.64 -0.24
CA ASP A 256 -26.62 -5.60 -0.29
C ASP A 256 -27.20 -5.94 -1.66
N LEU A 257 -26.87 -7.14 -2.15
CA LEU A 257 -27.40 -7.66 -3.42
C LEU A 257 -28.90 -8.06 -3.35
N GLY A 258 -29.49 -8.11 -2.16
CA GLY A 258 -30.89 -8.44 -1.95
C GLY A 258 -31.15 -9.09 -0.59
#